data_d387570916f677586e2cbcc2dd795ef8
#
_entry.id   d387570916f677586e2cbcc2dd795ef8
#
_cell.length_a   1.000
_cell.length_b   1.000
_cell.length_c   1.000
_cell.angle_alpha   90.00
_cell.angle_beta   90.00
_cell.angle_gamma   90.00
#
_symmetry.space_group_name_H-M   'P 1'
#
loop_
_entity.id
_entity.type
_entity.pdbx_description
1 polymer ?
#
loop_
_entity_poly.entity_id
_entity_poly.type
_entity_poly.pdbx_seq_one_letter_code
_entity_poly.pdbx_strand_id
1 'polypeptide(L)'
;MFNDFLEVLKENHFIEKPVDVKTFVQSPDYLGQPILSDIQYEIVEAMSQIYRKEDLMELMGQTEGLNHFNKYTKNELILQLGKGSGKDFISTVACAYVVYKLLCLKDPATYFGKPAGDAIDIINVAVNAQQAKNVFFKGFKTKIEKSPWFAGRYNAKADSVEFDKAITVYSGHSERESHEGLNLLMAVLDEISGFATEVNTGNEQGKTADNIYKAFRGTVDSRFPDLGKVVLLSFPRYQGDFIS
;
A
#
# COMPACT_ATOMS: atom_id res chain seq x y z
N MET A 1 22.86 10.69 -32.24
CA MET A 1 23.63 11.69 -31.45
C MET A 1 22.71 12.46 -30.47
N PHE A 2 21.68 13.22 -30.89
CA PHE A 2 20.82 13.93 -29.92
C PHE A 2 19.88 12.97 -29.15
N ASN A 3 19.36 11.94 -29.79
CA ASN A 3 18.57 10.89 -29.12
C ASN A 3 19.41 10.05 -28.17
N ASP A 4 20.66 9.74 -28.53
CA ASP A 4 21.57 8.98 -27.66
C ASP A 4 21.94 9.77 -26.39
N PHE A 5 22.03 11.09 -26.51
CA PHE A 5 22.28 11.98 -25.37
C PHE A 5 21.06 12.09 -24.46
N LEU A 6 19.84 12.06 -25.00
CA LEU A 6 18.60 12.03 -24.21
C LEU A 6 18.39 10.68 -23.52
N GLU A 7 18.84 9.56 -24.10
CA GLU A 7 18.82 8.24 -23.43
C GLU A 7 19.82 8.18 -22.27
N VAL A 8 20.97 8.80 -22.39
CA VAL A 8 21.97 8.89 -21.31
C VAL A 8 21.48 9.78 -20.14
N LEU A 9 20.58 10.73 -20.40
CA LEU A 9 19.98 11.61 -19.39
C LEU A 9 18.72 10.99 -18.74
N LYS A 10 18.20 9.87 -19.22
CA LYS A 10 17.14 9.16 -18.54
C LYS A 10 17.67 8.55 -17.25
N GLU A 11 17.29 9.13 -16.14
CA GLU A 11 17.57 8.55 -14.83
C GLU A 11 16.89 7.19 -14.72
N ASN A 12 17.66 6.13 -14.81
CA ASN A 12 17.17 4.80 -14.46
C ASN A 12 16.97 4.74 -12.94
N HIS A 13 15.71 4.76 -12.51
CA HIS A 13 15.35 4.75 -11.10
C HIS A 13 15.46 3.35 -10.44
N PHE A 14 15.65 2.31 -11.20
CA PHE A 14 15.58 0.92 -10.73
C PHE A 14 16.95 0.29 -10.53
N ILE A 15 17.10 -0.52 -9.47
CA ILE A 15 18.22 -1.47 -9.32
C ILE A 15 17.87 -2.83 -9.90
N GLU A 16 16.57 -3.15 -9.95
CA GLU A 16 16.01 -4.41 -10.43
C GLU A 16 14.70 -4.10 -11.15
N LYS A 17 14.50 -4.66 -12.33
CA LYS A 17 13.22 -4.54 -13.04
C LYS A 17 12.14 -5.30 -12.29
N PRO A 18 11.07 -4.64 -11.82
CA PRO A 18 10.01 -5.33 -11.10
C PRO A 18 9.29 -6.34 -11.99
N VAL A 19 8.99 -7.51 -11.43
CA VAL A 19 8.12 -8.48 -12.09
C VAL A 19 6.66 -8.04 -11.99
N ASP A 20 5.81 -8.55 -12.87
CA ASP A 20 4.37 -8.31 -12.83
C ASP A 20 3.72 -8.97 -11.60
N VAL A 21 2.50 -8.52 -11.28
CA VAL A 21 1.77 -8.98 -10.08
C VAL A 21 1.51 -10.48 -10.08
N LYS A 22 1.24 -11.09 -11.24
CA LYS A 22 0.97 -12.53 -11.33
C LYS A 22 2.21 -13.33 -10.99
N THR A 23 3.34 -12.96 -11.58
CA THR A 23 4.65 -13.54 -11.26
C THR A 23 4.99 -13.35 -9.78
N PHE A 24 4.84 -12.14 -9.24
CA PHE A 24 5.11 -11.88 -7.83
C PHE A 24 4.26 -12.72 -6.88
N VAL A 25 2.97 -12.90 -7.16
CA VAL A 25 2.07 -13.68 -6.33
C VAL A 25 2.35 -15.17 -6.42
N GLN A 26 2.52 -15.71 -7.63
CA GLN A 26 2.50 -17.16 -7.86
C GLN A 26 3.88 -17.83 -7.78
N SER A 27 4.94 -17.13 -8.20
CA SER A 27 6.26 -17.74 -8.23
C SER A 27 6.76 -18.06 -6.82
N PRO A 28 7.31 -19.27 -6.61
CA PRO A 28 7.90 -19.66 -5.32
C PRO A 28 9.14 -18.83 -4.95
N ASP A 29 9.76 -18.14 -5.89
CA ASP A 29 10.88 -17.22 -5.63
C ASP A 29 10.41 -15.95 -4.92
N TYR A 30 9.14 -15.58 -5.07
CA TYR A 30 8.51 -14.42 -4.45
C TYR A 30 7.54 -14.83 -3.34
N LEU A 31 6.21 -14.72 -3.55
CA LEU A 31 5.24 -15.04 -2.49
C LEU A 31 4.78 -16.50 -2.49
N GLY A 32 4.84 -17.22 -3.62
CA GLY A 32 4.38 -18.60 -3.73
C GLY A 32 2.94 -18.82 -3.28
N GLN A 33 2.05 -17.87 -3.58
CA GLN A 33 0.66 -17.90 -3.17
C GLN A 33 -0.24 -18.52 -4.24
N PRO A 34 -1.45 -18.97 -3.88
CA PRO A 34 -2.44 -19.43 -4.85
C PRO A 34 -2.79 -18.37 -5.90
N ILE A 35 -3.26 -18.83 -7.06
CA ILE A 35 -3.74 -17.98 -8.14
C ILE A 35 -4.91 -17.14 -7.63
N LEU A 36 -4.83 -15.84 -7.86
CA LEU A 36 -5.92 -14.90 -7.62
C LEU A 36 -6.94 -14.92 -8.78
N SER A 37 -8.16 -14.50 -8.52
CA SER A 37 -9.10 -14.18 -9.61
C SER A 37 -8.66 -12.91 -10.34
N ASP A 38 -9.15 -12.71 -11.56
CA ASP A 38 -8.81 -11.52 -12.36
C ASP A 38 -9.16 -10.22 -11.62
N ILE A 39 -10.33 -10.18 -10.95
CA ILE A 39 -10.74 -9.03 -10.14
C ILE A 39 -9.78 -8.79 -8.98
N GLN A 40 -9.31 -9.85 -8.32
CA GLN A 40 -8.34 -9.72 -7.23
C GLN A 40 -6.99 -9.20 -7.73
N TYR A 41 -6.53 -9.63 -8.90
CA TYR A 41 -5.33 -9.06 -9.53
C TYR A 41 -5.52 -7.58 -9.86
N GLU A 42 -6.66 -7.17 -10.41
CA GLU A 42 -6.95 -5.76 -10.69
C GLU A 42 -6.95 -4.91 -9.42
N ILE A 43 -7.50 -5.43 -8.33
CA ILE A 43 -7.46 -4.75 -7.02
C ILE A 43 -6.01 -4.60 -6.52
N VAL A 44 -5.20 -5.66 -6.58
CA VAL A 44 -3.80 -5.60 -6.16
C VAL A 44 -3.03 -4.59 -7.01
N GLU A 45 -3.23 -4.57 -8.33
CA GLU A 45 -2.59 -3.58 -9.22
C GLU A 45 -3.00 -2.15 -8.84
N ALA A 46 -4.29 -1.88 -8.63
CA ALA A 46 -4.77 -0.56 -8.26
C ALA A 46 -4.23 -0.11 -6.89
N MET A 47 -4.18 -1.02 -5.91
CA MET A 47 -3.62 -0.74 -4.59
C MET A 47 -2.10 -0.50 -4.64
N SER A 48 -1.39 -1.17 -5.53
CA SER A 48 0.08 -1.17 -5.57
C SER A 48 0.69 -0.29 -6.67
N GLN A 49 -0.10 0.42 -7.45
CA GLN A 49 0.44 1.31 -8.49
C GLN A 49 1.04 2.57 -7.86
N ILE A 50 2.39 2.59 -7.75
CA ILE A 50 3.19 3.63 -7.12
C ILE A 50 4.25 4.24 -8.06
N TYR A 51 4.35 3.77 -9.30
CA TYR A 51 5.33 4.26 -10.24
C TYR A 51 4.80 5.44 -11.06
N ARG A 52 5.71 6.33 -11.46
CA ARG A 52 5.42 7.43 -12.36
C ARG A 52 5.04 6.91 -13.73
N LYS A 53 4.35 7.73 -14.47
CA LYS A 53 3.91 7.41 -15.84
C LYS A 53 5.08 7.07 -16.77
N GLU A 54 6.15 7.85 -16.69
CA GLU A 54 7.35 7.70 -17.51
C GLU A 54 8.04 6.36 -17.26
N ASP A 55 8.15 5.96 -15.98
CA ASP A 55 8.76 4.69 -15.58
C ASP A 55 7.92 3.48 -16.05
N LEU A 56 6.60 3.57 -15.98
CA LEU A 56 5.73 2.51 -16.51
C LEU A 56 5.85 2.38 -18.04
N MET A 57 5.96 3.51 -18.74
CA MET A 57 6.17 3.51 -20.19
C MET A 57 7.53 2.92 -20.58
N GLU A 58 8.55 3.09 -19.74
CA GLU A 58 9.85 2.43 -19.91
C GLU A 58 9.80 0.93 -19.61
N LEU A 59 9.15 0.54 -18.52
CA LEU A 59 9.06 -0.86 -18.06
C LEU A 59 8.20 -1.75 -18.98
N MET A 60 7.09 -1.22 -19.48
CA MET A 60 6.03 -1.97 -20.17
C MET A 60 5.89 -1.60 -21.66
N GLY A 61 6.57 -0.54 -22.11
CA GLY A 61 6.38 0.07 -23.43
C GLY A 61 5.39 1.24 -23.39
N GLN A 62 5.50 2.15 -24.37
CA GLN A 62 4.80 3.44 -24.39
C GLN A 62 3.28 3.33 -24.22
N THR A 63 2.64 2.50 -25.02
CA THR A 63 1.17 2.37 -25.01
C THR A 63 0.67 1.60 -23.80
N GLU A 64 1.30 0.48 -23.46
CA GLU A 64 0.88 -0.37 -22.35
C GLU A 64 1.11 0.33 -21.00
N GLY A 65 2.28 0.96 -20.81
CA GLY A 65 2.59 1.72 -19.60
C GLY A 65 1.64 2.90 -19.38
N LEU A 66 1.29 3.63 -20.45
CA LEU A 66 0.31 4.72 -20.38
C LEU A 66 -1.10 4.19 -20.00
N ASN A 67 -1.54 3.10 -20.60
CA ASN A 67 -2.83 2.47 -20.29
C ASN A 67 -2.86 1.98 -18.84
N HIS A 68 -1.78 1.33 -18.39
CA HIS A 68 -1.64 0.87 -17.02
C HIS A 68 -1.71 2.04 -16.03
N PHE A 69 -0.95 3.12 -16.29
CA PHE A 69 -0.98 4.33 -15.45
C PHE A 69 -2.39 4.90 -15.33
N ASN A 70 -3.07 5.12 -16.45
CA ASN A 70 -4.42 5.70 -16.47
C ASN A 70 -5.46 4.82 -15.76
N LYS A 71 -5.33 3.50 -15.88
CA LYS A 71 -6.26 2.54 -15.27
C LYS A 71 -6.07 2.45 -13.75
N TYR A 72 -4.83 2.34 -13.28
CA TYR A 72 -4.52 1.92 -11.92
C TYR A 72 -3.98 3.02 -11.01
N THR A 73 -3.59 4.20 -11.53
CA THR A 73 -3.15 5.31 -10.69
C THR A 73 -4.35 6.01 -10.09
N LYS A 74 -4.68 5.62 -8.86
CA LYS A 74 -5.76 6.18 -8.04
C LYS A 74 -5.19 6.48 -6.65
N ASN A 75 -5.46 7.68 -6.14
CA ASN A 75 -5.04 8.09 -4.81
C ASN A 75 -6.01 7.59 -3.73
N GLU A 76 -7.23 7.25 -4.12
CA GLU A 76 -8.24 6.70 -3.25
C GLU A 76 -8.91 5.49 -3.89
N LEU A 77 -9.08 4.44 -3.09
CA LEU A 77 -9.75 3.21 -3.48
C LEU A 77 -10.80 2.85 -2.43
N ILE A 78 -12.04 2.75 -2.84
CA ILE A 78 -13.15 2.29 -1.99
C ILE A 78 -13.55 0.89 -2.44
N LEU A 79 -13.26 -0.10 -1.61
CA LEU A 79 -13.46 -1.51 -1.92
C LEU A 79 -14.57 -2.09 -1.04
N GLN A 80 -15.77 -2.13 -1.60
CA GLN A 80 -16.92 -2.80 -0.99
C GLN A 80 -16.84 -4.29 -1.31
N LEU A 81 -16.30 -5.06 -0.37
CA LEU A 81 -16.05 -6.49 -0.55
C LEU A 81 -16.88 -7.31 0.42
N GLY A 82 -17.65 -8.27 -0.09
CA GLY A 82 -18.46 -9.17 0.73
C GLY A 82 -17.64 -10.02 1.70
N LYS A 83 -18.31 -10.54 2.73
CA LYS A 83 -17.70 -11.49 3.67
C LYS A 83 -17.19 -12.73 2.93
N GLY A 84 -15.94 -13.12 3.19
CA GLY A 84 -15.32 -14.26 2.50
C GLY A 84 -14.68 -13.93 1.15
N SER A 85 -14.68 -12.67 0.69
CA SER A 85 -14.05 -12.24 -0.58
C SER A 85 -12.52 -12.33 -0.59
N GLY A 86 -11.90 -12.60 0.56
CA GLY A 86 -10.44 -12.61 0.69
C GLY A 86 -9.83 -11.22 0.86
N LYS A 87 -10.58 -10.22 1.33
CA LYS A 87 -10.11 -8.84 1.49
C LYS A 87 -8.78 -8.73 2.26
N ASP A 88 -8.65 -9.49 3.37
CA ASP A 88 -7.44 -9.48 4.20
C ASP A 88 -6.26 -10.11 3.46
N PHE A 89 -6.52 -11.16 2.67
CA PHE A 89 -5.50 -11.79 1.84
C PHE A 89 -5.02 -10.83 0.75
N ILE A 90 -5.95 -10.18 0.04
CA ILE A 90 -5.64 -9.22 -1.04
C ILE A 90 -4.85 -8.03 -0.48
N SER A 91 -5.26 -7.45 0.66
CA SER A 91 -4.57 -6.30 1.26
C SER A 91 -3.15 -6.64 1.69
N THR A 92 -2.93 -7.83 2.27
CA THR A 92 -1.57 -8.28 2.64
C THR A 92 -0.68 -8.53 1.42
N VAL A 93 -1.24 -9.07 0.33
CA VAL A 93 -0.52 -9.25 -0.95
C VAL A 93 -0.18 -7.89 -1.56
N ALA A 94 -1.14 -6.97 -1.61
CA ALA A 94 -0.93 -5.63 -2.17
C ALA A 94 0.15 -4.86 -1.39
N CYS A 95 0.11 -4.88 -0.06
CA CYS A 95 1.15 -4.25 0.76
C CYS A 95 2.54 -4.89 0.52
N ALA A 96 2.63 -6.22 0.40
CA ALA A 96 3.88 -6.89 0.09
C ALA A 96 4.40 -6.50 -1.30
N TYR A 97 3.50 -6.34 -2.28
CA TYR A 97 3.88 -5.93 -3.63
C TYR A 97 4.31 -4.45 -3.69
N VAL A 98 3.70 -3.56 -2.89
CA VAL A 98 4.19 -2.18 -2.73
C VAL A 98 5.61 -2.17 -2.16
N VAL A 99 5.88 -2.92 -1.08
CA VAL A 99 7.22 -3.03 -0.50
C VAL A 99 8.22 -3.57 -1.52
N TYR A 100 7.86 -4.64 -2.24
CA TYR A 100 8.68 -5.19 -3.33
C TYR A 100 9.04 -4.12 -4.37
N LYS A 101 8.04 -3.38 -4.88
CA LYS A 101 8.23 -2.32 -5.87
C LYS A 101 9.11 -1.19 -5.34
N LEU A 102 8.95 -0.80 -4.08
CA LEU A 102 9.82 0.20 -3.44
C LEU A 102 11.27 -0.29 -3.34
N LEU A 103 11.48 -1.55 -2.97
CA LEU A 103 12.81 -2.14 -2.88
C LEU A 103 13.50 -2.31 -4.24
N CYS A 104 12.74 -2.40 -5.34
CA CYS A 104 13.28 -2.38 -6.70
C CYS A 104 13.84 -1.01 -7.12
N LEU A 105 13.44 0.10 -6.46
CA LEU A 105 14.00 1.42 -6.72
C LEU A 105 15.42 1.56 -6.13
N LYS A 106 16.27 2.37 -6.73
CA LYS A 106 17.60 2.70 -6.19
C LYS A 106 17.51 3.41 -4.84
N ASP A 107 16.72 4.45 -4.78
CA ASP A 107 16.38 5.22 -3.58
C ASP A 107 14.89 5.61 -3.64
N PRO A 108 14.04 4.93 -2.88
CA PRO A 108 12.61 5.25 -2.86
C PRO A 108 12.31 6.68 -2.40
N ALA A 109 13.05 7.22 -1.44
CA ALA A 109 12.80 8.57 -0.94
C ALA A 109 13.01 9.62 -2.03
N THR A 110 14.16 9.59 -2.71
CA THR A 110 14.45 10.52 -3.80
C THR A 110 13.51 10.33 -5.00
N TYR A 111 13.06 9.10 -5.24
CA TYR A 111 12.05 8.81 -6.25
C TYR A 111 10.75 9.58 -6.02
N PHE A 112 10.34 9.77 -4.78
CA PHE A 112 9.17 10.59 -4.42
C PHE A 112 9.51 12.05 -4.11
N GLY A 113 10.69 12.53 -4.49
CA GLY A 113 11.10 13.92 -4.29
C GLY A 113 11.45 14.29 -2.85
N LYS A 114 11.80 13.29 -2.02
CA LYS A 114 12.21 13.46 -0.62
C LYS A 114 13.74 13.43 -0.50
N PRO A 115 14.30 13.92 0.62
CA PRO A 115 15.72 13.72 0.91
C PRO A 115 16.09 12.23 0.90
N ALA A 116 17.31 11.93 0.43
CA ALA A 116 17.81 10.56 0.40
C ALA A 116 17.78 9.91 1.78
N GLY A 117 17.25 8.69 1.87
CA GLY A 117 17.13 7.93 3.10
C GLY A 117 15.97 8.32 4.02
N ASP A 118 15.11 9.26 3.62
CA ASP A 118 13.87 9.54 4.35
C ASP A 118 12.99 8.27 4.41
N ALA A 119 12.26 8.14 5.51
CA ALA A 119 11.35 7.01 5.71
C ALA A 119 10.20 7.02 4.70
N ILE A 120 9.75 5.82 4.33
CA ILE A 120 8.50 5.59 3.59
C ILE A 120 7.68 4.59 4.38
N ASP A 121 6.50 5.01 4.79
CA ASP A 121 5.65 4.27 5.69
C ASP A 121 4.38 3.76 4.99
N ILE A 122 3.98 2.55 5.35
CA ILE A 122 2.73 1.92 4.96
C ILE A 122 2.03 1.51 6.25
N ILE A 123 0.74 1.76 6.36
CA ILE A 123 -0.02 1.36 7.54
C ILE A 123 -1.31 0.64 7.17
N ASN A 124 -1.62 -0.42 7.90
CA ASN A 124 -2.96 -1.00 7.93
C ASN A 124 -3.60 -0.68 9.27
N VAL A 125 -4.77 -0.05 9.22
CA VAL A 125 -5.54 0.38 10.39
C VAL A 125 -6.82 -0.42 10.47
N ALA A 126 -7.09 -1.04 11.61
CA ALA A 126 -8.36 -1.71 11.89
C ALA A 126 -9.08 -1.07 13.08
N VAL A 127 -10.34 -1.44 13.29
CA VAL A 127 -11.19 -0.90 14.38
C VAL A 127 -10.53 -1.01 15.75
N ASN A 128 -9.78 -2.10 15.99
CA ASN A 128 -9.02 -2.29 17.21
C ASN A 128 -7.65 -2.93 16.95
N ALA A 129 -6.71 -2.70 17.87
CA ALA A 129 -5.34 -3.17 17.79
C ALA A 129 -5.22 -4.69 17.67
N GLN A 130 -6.10 -5.45 18.35
CA GLN A 130 -6.05 -6.91 18.32
C GLN A 130 -6.44 -7.47 16.94
N GLN A 131 -7.43 -6.86 16.29
CA GLN A 131 -7.84 -7.22 14.93
C GLN A 131 -6.73 -6.90 13.92
N ALA A 132 -6.15 -5.72 13.99
CA ALA A 132 -5.04 -5.33 13.13
C ALA A 132 -3.87 -6.34 13.23
N LYS A 133 -3.48 -6.71 14.46
CA LYS A 133 -2.37 -7.65 14.69
C LYS A 133 -2.70 -9.08 14.25
N ASN A 134 -3.88 -9.58 14.58
CA ASN A 134 -4.19 -11.00 14.38
C ASN A 134 -4.54 -11.34 12.93
N VAL A 135 -5.13 -10.42 12.20
CA VAL A 135 -5.63 -10.68 10.85
C VAL A 135 -4.63 -10.19 9.81
N PHE A 136 -4.48 -8.88 9.68
CA PHE A 136 -3.59 -8.31 8.66
C PHE A 136 -2.13 -8.62 8.95
N PHE A 137 -1.63 -8.19 10.11
CA PHE A 137 -0.20 -8.17 10.38
C PHE A 137 0.43 -9.57 10.40
N LYS A 138 -0.27 -10.53 11.03
CA LYS A 138 0.17 -11.94 11.01
C LYS A 138 0.21 -12.50 9.59
N GLY A 139 -0.81 -12.20 8.78
CA GLY A 139 -0.87 -12.64 7.39
C GLY A 139 0.21 -12.02 6.51
N PHE A 140 0.46 -10.72 6.68
CA PHE A 140 1.53 -9.99 6.00
C PHE A 140 2.91 -10.54 6.39
N LYS A 141 3.21 -10.58 7.68
CA LYS A 141 4.48 -11.07 8.22
C LYS A 141 4.80 -12.49 7.75
N THR A 142 3.81 -13.40 7.79
CA THR A 142 3.99 -14.77 7.32
C THR A 142 4.36 -14.83 5.83
N LYS A 143 3.81 -13.95 4.98
CA LYS A 143 4.16 -13.90 3.56
C LYS A 143 5.59 -13.42 3.35
N ILE A 144 6.00 -12.38 4.08
CA ILE A 144 7.37 -11.86 4.03
C ILE A 144 8.37 -12.90 4.52
N GLU A 145 8.12 -13.55 5.65
CA GLU A 145 8.99 -14.57 6.24
C GLU A 145 9.18 -15.81 5.35
N LYS A 146 8.15 -16.18 4.59
CA LYS A 146 8.20 -17.34 3.70
C LYS A 146 8.75 -17.04 2.31
N SER A 147 8.87 -15.79 1.94
CA SER A 147 9.34 -15.38 0.62
C SER A 147 10.86 -15.42 0.53
N PRO A 148 11.45 -16.21 -0.39
CA PRO A 148 12.89 -16.20 -0.61
C PRO A 148 13.43 -14.84 -1.02
N TRP A 149 12.65 -14.07 -1.82
CA TRP A 149 13.08 -12.75 -2.28
C TRP A 149 13.27 -11.75 -1.14
N PHE A 150 12.44 -11.81 -0.09
CA PHE A 150 12.55 -10.92 1.07
C PHE A 150 13.62 -11.37 2.08
N ALA A 151 14.19 -12.57 1.96
CA ALA A 151 15.17 -13.08 2.90
C ALA A 151 16.37 -12.12 3.07
N GLY A 152 16.65 -11.74 4.31
CA GLY A 152 17.75 -10.82 4.66
C GLY A 152 17.48 -9.35 4.39
N ARG A 153 16.28 -8.97 3.93
CA ARG A 153 15.89 -7.59 3.59
C ARG A 153 14.92 -6.96 4.58
N TYR A 154 14.59 -7.63 5.68
CA TYR A 154 13.63 -7.13 6.67
C TYR A 154 14.03 -7.47 8.11
N ASN A 155 13.47 -6.68 9.03
CA ASN A 155 13.52 -6.89 10.47
C ASN A 155 12.10 -6.82 11.02
N ALA A 156 11.56 -7.95 11.49
CA ALA A 156 10.19 -8.04 11.99
C ALA A 156 10.12 -7.72 13.48
N LYS A 157 9.32 -6.74 13.85
CA LYS A 157 9.00 -6.34 15.22
C LYS A 157 7.62 -6.83 15.65
N ALA A 158 7.16 -6.41 16.83
CA ALA A 158 5.87 -6.83 17.38
C ALA A 158 4.66 -6.26 16.62
N ASP A 159 4.79 -5.05 16.07
CA ASP A 159 3.74 -4.27 15.41
C ASP A 159 4.17 -3.60 14.10
N SER A 160 5.39 -3.85 13.67
CA SER A 160 5.94 -3.35 12.40
C SER A 160 6.89 -4.35 11.75
N VAL A 161 7.08 -4.20 10.45
CA VAL A 161 8.17 -4.84 9.69
C VAL A 161 8.96 -3.73 9.03
N GLU A 162 10.21 -3.61 9.40
CA GLU A 162 11.17 -2.68 8.80
C GLU A 162 11.92 -3.37 7.67
N PHE A 163 12.09 -2.69 6.56
CA PHE A 163 12.83 -3.17 5.40
C PHE A 163 14.02 -2.26 5.11
N ASP A 164 14.90 -2.73 4.25
CA ASP A 164 15.96 -1.89 3.69
C ASP A 164 15.39 -0.58 3.12
N LYS A 165 16.25 0.43 2.96
CA LYS A 165 15.89 1.74 2.39
C LYS A 165 14.84 2.51 3.18
N ALA A 166 14.83 2.33 4.50
CA ALA A 166 13.93 3.02 5.44
C ALA A 166 12.43 2.83 5.13
N ILE A 167 12.03 1.68 4.62
CA ILE A 167 10.63 1.33 4.37
C ILE A 167 10.08 0.61 5.59
N THR A 168 8.90 1.02 6.09
CA THR A 168 8.26 0.35 7.23
C THR A 168 6.78 0.09 6.98
N VAL A 169 6.34 -1.11 7.32
CA VAL A 169 4.92 -1.48 7.33
C VAL A 169 4.45 -1.64 8.76
N TYR A 170 3.43 -0.87 9.13
CA TYR A 170 2.86 -0.84 10.48
C TYR A 170 1.50 -1.55 10.53
N SER A 171 1.26 -2.17 11.68
CA SER A 171 -0.07 -2.59 12.12
C SER A 171 -0.61 -1.53 13.06
N GLY A 172 -1.55 -0.72 12.60
CA GLY A 172 -2.13 0.39 13.35
C GLY A 172 -3.51 0.10 13.90
N HIS A 173 -3.94 0.94 14.82
CA HIS A 173 -5.31 0.99 15.30
C HIS A 173 -5.81 2.45 15.25
N SER A 174 -7.08 2.66 15.54
CA SER A 174 -7.78 3.95 15.36
C SER A 174 -7.33 5.10 16.27
N GLU A 175 -6.29 4.95 17.08
CA GLU A 175 -5.77 6.03 17.93
C GLU A 175 -4.92 7.00 17.11
N ARG A 176 -5.35 8.26 17.08
CA ARG A 176 -4.83 9.32 16.21
C ARG A 176 -3.35 9.65 16.45
N GLU A 177 -2.88 9.55 17.69
CA GLU A 177 -1.53 9.98 18.09
C GLU A 177 -0.40 9.09 17.53
N SER A 178 -0.71 7.86 17.10
CA SER A 178 0.30 6.92 16.60
C SER A 178 0.74 7.20 15.16
N HIS A 179 0.09 8.14 14.45
CA HIS A 179 0.30 8.35 13.00
C HIS A 179 0.86 9.73 12.66
N GLU A 180 0.89 10.64 13.65
CA GLU A 180 1.47 11.97 13.46
C GLU A 180 2.99 11.84 13.34
N GLY A 181 3.53 12.29 12.20
CA GLY A 181 4.96 12.22 11.92
C GLY A 181 5.39 11.11 10.94
N LEU A 182 4.52 10.17 10.57
CA LEU A 182 4.83 9.18 9.55
C LEU A 182 4.86 9.79 8.14
N ASN A 183 5.75 9.28 7.31
CA ASN A 183 5.78 9.57 5.88
C ASN A 183 4.93 8.52 5.14
N LEU A 184 3.61 8.62 5.27
CA LEU A 184 2.66 7.64 4.76
C LEU A 184 2.50 7.71 3.24
N LEU A 185 3.04 6.71 2.53
CA LEU A 185 2.75 6.45 1.13
C LEU A 185 1.40 5.75 0.95
N MET A 186 1.05 4.85 1.86
CA MET A 186 -0.18 4.07 1.77
C MET A 186 -0.81 3.86 3.15
N ALA A 187 -2.10 4.15 3.24
CA ALA A 187 -2.94 3.82 4.39
C ALA A 187 -4.09 2.89 3.96
N VAL A 188 -4.21 1.74 4.59
CA VAL A 188 -5.32 0.80 4.40
C VAL A 188 -6.20 0.86 5.63
N LEU A 189 -7.45 1.33 5.49
CA LEU A 189 -8.43 1.44 6.55
C LEU A 189 -9.39 0.24 6.46
N ASP A 190 -9.10 -0.79 7.24
CA ASP A 190 -9.84 -2.04 7.20
C ASP A 190 -11.07 -2.00 8.09
N GLU A 191 -12.19 -2.52 7.56
CA GLU A 191 -13.51 -2.53 8.20
C GLU A 191 -14.00 -1.13 8.63
N ILE A 192 -13.76 -0.10 7.78
CA ILE A 192 -14.07 1.28 8.12
C ILE A 192 -15.55 1.50 8.51
N SER A 193 -16.50 0.75 7.96
CA SER A 193 -17.89 0.77 8.41
C SER A 193 -18.10 0.27 9.85
N GLY A 194 -17.06 -0.27 10.47
CA GLY A 194 -17.09 -0.68 11.88
C GLY A 194 -16.66 0.40 12.85
N PHE A 195 -16.11 1.50 12.36
CA PHE A 195 -15.75 2.64 13.21
C PHE A 195 -17.01 3.42 13.61
N ALA A 196 -16.94 4.15 14.72
CA ALA A 196 -18.08 4.95 15.18
C ALA A 196 -18.48 5.98 14.12
N THR A 197 -19.79 6.14 13.89
CA THR A 197 -20.35 7.12 12.95
C THR A 197 -20.77 8.43 13.63
N GLU A 198 -21.05 8.39 14.95
CA GLU A 198 -21.49 9.55 15.73
C GLU A 198 -20.58 9.81 16.93
N VAL A 199 -20.44 11.10 17.25
CA VAL A 199 -19.76 11.56 18.45
C VAL A 199 -20.68 11.33 19.64
N ASN A 200 -20.56 10.20 20.32
CA ASN A 200 -21.15 10.05 21.64
C ASN A 200 -20.39 10.96 22.61
N THR A 201 -21.13 11.80 23.31
CA THR A 201 -20.67 12.83 24.24
C THR A 201 -19.77 12.28 25.34
N GLY A 202 -18.47 12.31 25.12
CA GLY A 202 -17.42 11.88 26.04
C GLY A 202 -16.18 11.49 25.25
N ASN A 203 -15.03 11.72 25.70
CA ASN A 203 -13.65 11.41 25.22
C ASN A 203 -13.38 10.70 23.86
N GLU A 204 -14.38 10.44 23.02
CA GLU A 204 -14.28 9.70 21.75
C GLU A 204 -14.38 10.57 20.48
N GLN A 205 -14.29 11.90 20.60
CA GLN A 205 -14.46 12.83 19.47
C GLN A 205 -13.48 12.60 18.29
N GLY A 206 -12.39 11.90 18.52
CA GLY A 206 -11.39 11.60 17.48
C GLY A 206 -11.57 10.29 16.72
N LYS A 207 -12.50 9.42 17.13
CA LYS A 207 -12.55 8.01 16.66
C LYS A 207 -13.66 7.70 15.63
N THR A 208 -14.30 8.72 15.06
CA THR A 208 -15.28 8.47 14.00
C THR A 208 -14.60 8.08 12.70
N ALA A 209 -15.28 7.27 11.88
CA ALA A 209 -14.80 6.86 10.55
C ALA A 209 -14.35 8.06 9.71
N ASP A 210 -15.14 9.15 9.71
CA ASP A 210 -14.85 10.37 8.98
C ASP A 210 -13.58 11.08 9.47
N ASN A 211 -13.39 11.20 10.78
CA ASN A 211 -12.20 11.85 11.35
C ASN A 211 -10.93 11.04 11.11
N ILE A 212 -11.01 9.71 11.21
CA ILE A 212 -9.91 8.80 10.92
C ILE A 212 -9.55 8.89 9.44
N TYR A 213 -10.53 8.78 8.54
CA TYR A 213 -10.32 8.93 7.12
C TYR A 213 -9.65 10.27 6.78
N LYS A 214 -10.18 11.40 7.27
CA LYS A 214 -9.61 12.73 7.01
C LYS A 214 -8.19 12.88 7.52
N ALA A 215 -7.87 12.30 8.68
CA ALA A 215 -6.52 12.34 9.24
C ALA A 215 -5.52 11.58 8.36
N PHE A 216 -5.84 10.34 7.96
CA PHE A 216 -4.98 9.55 7.10
C PHE A 216 -4.88 10.13 5.68
N ARG A 217 -6.02 10.57 5.12
CA ARG A 217 -6.05 11.23 3.81
C ARG A 217 -5.16 12.46 3.79
N GLY A 218 -5.30 13.35 4.78
CA GLY A 218 -4.48 14.56 4.91
C GLY A 218 -2.98 14.24 5.05
N THR A 219 -2.62 13.21 5.80
CA THR A 219 -1.23 12.77 5.96
C THR A 219 -0.66 12.27 4.64
N VAL A 220 -1.37 11.37 3.94
CA VAL A 220 -0.95 10.82 2.65
C VAL A 220 -0.80 11.92 1.60
N ASP A 221 -1.81 12.79 1.45
CA ASP A 221 -1.81 13.85 0.45
C ASP A 221 -0.70 14.89 0.68
N SER A 222 -0.40 15.21 1.94
CA SER A 222 0.68 16.16 2.27
C SER A 222 2.07 15.59 1.98
N ARG A 223 2.23 14.27 2.05
CA ARG A 223 3.53 13.61 1.89
C ARG A 223 3.76 13.05 0.50
N PHE A 224 2.72 12.51 -0.15
CA PHE A 224 2.79 11.85 -1.46
C PHE A 224 1.57 12.24 -2.33
N PRO A 225 1.45 13.50 -2.76
CA PRO A 225 0.25 14.03 -3.42
C PRO A 225 -0.12 13.28 -4.71
N ASP A 226 0.88 12.81 -5.47
CA ASP A 226 0.64 12.24 -6.81
C ASP A 226 0.40 10.72 -6.80
N LEU A 227 1.09 10.00 -5.92
CA LEU A 227 1.13 8.52 -5.93
C LEU A 227 0.74 7.89 -4.59
N GLY A 228 0.53 8.71 -3.56
CA GLY A 228 0.06 8.23 -2.25
C GLY A 228 -1.34 7.65 -2.33
N LYS A 229 -1.65 6.68 -1.46
CA LYS A 229 -2.90 5.92 -1.52
C LYS A 229 -3.60 5.82 -0.17
N VAL A 230 -4.90 6.06 -0.19
CA VAL A 230 -5.81 5.67 0.89
C VAL A 230 -6.76 4.61 0.37
N VAL A 231 -6.79 3.46 1.03
CA VAL A 231 -7.63 2.32 0.65
C VAL A 231 -8.63 2.06 1.76
N LEU A 232 -9.91 2.18 1.44
CA LEU A 232 -11.02 1.89 2.34
C LEU A 232 -11.53 0.48 2.04
N LEU A 233 -11.39 -0.42 3.01
CA LEU A 233 -11.86 -1.80 2.90
C LEU A 233 -13.02 -2.00 3.86
N SER A 234 -14.18 -2.38 3.35
CA SER A 234 -15.30 -2.76 4.20
C SER A 234 -16.34 -3.59 3.43
N PHE A 235 -17.29 -4.12 4.18
CA PHE A 235 -18.57 -4.56 3.64
C PHE A 235 -19.67 -3.65 4.22
N PRO A 236 -20.70 -3.31 3.43
CA PRO A 236 -21.83 -2.52 3.93
C PRO A 236 -22.52 -3.27 5.09
N ARG A 237 -22.66 -2.60 6.22
CA ARG A 237 -23.33 -3.18 7.42
C ARG A 237 -24.81 -2.83 7.45
N TYR A 238 -25.15 -1.63 6.98
CA TYR A 238 -26.51 -1.11 6.86
C TYR A 238 -26.56 -0.01 5.81
N GLN A 239 -27.76 0.33 5.33
CA GLN A 239 -27.93 1.42 4.35
C GLN A 239 -27.55 2.76 4.99
N GLY A 240 -26.65 3.50 4.32
CA GLY A 240 -26.15 4.81 4.81
C GLY A 240 -24.99 4.70 5.80
N ASP A 241 -24.28 3.58 5.88
CA ASP A 241 -23.01 3.49 6.58
C ASP A 241 -21.90 4.23 5.81
N PHE A 242 -20.70 4.37 6.41
CA PHE A 242 -19.63 5.22 5.87
C PHE A 242 -19.16 4.82 4.46
N ILE A 243 -19.38 3.59 4.03
CA ILE A 243 -18.92 3.08 2.73
C ILE A 243 -20.07 2.86 1.72
N SER A 244 -21.32 3.10 2.13
CA SER A 244 -22.53 2.89 1.30
C SER A 244 -22.81 4.03 0.34
#